data_c6715127155254024902de3d51105108
#
_entry.id   c6715127155254024902de3d51105108
#
_cell.length_a   1.000
_cell.length_b   1.000
_cell.length_c   1.000
_cell.angle_alpha   90.00
_cell.angle_beta   90.00
_cell.angle_gamma   90.00
#
_symmetry.space_group_name_H-M   'P 1'
#
loop_
_entity.id
_entity.type
_entity.pdbx_description
1 polymer ?
#
loop_
_entity_poly.entity_id
_entity_poly.type
_entity_poly.pdbx_seq_one_letter_code
_entity_poly.pdbx_strand_id
1 'polypeptide(L)'
;MYLRRKIDAFLEEWKASNDRKPLIIKGPRQVGKTESILHFARSHYPHILYINFVEEPKFKQILSDGYSEENILRNISILSPEAALIPHETLLVFDEIQEFPDIATSLKFFKLKGNYDVILSGSMLGLNYRRIESNSVGYKEDFEMTSMDFEEFLWAKGYGESLTTDMLSHMQSLTPFSQLEMDQYGALFLDYCLLGGMPEVVKTYIEQGHFSQILPKQRQLLLDYEEDIRKYLPGLEQTKVLSIFRSIPAQLAKENKKFQITKVARGARLSRYMDAIEWLNDAGMVNLCYCLNFPELPLKGNGDRSRFKIYFKDTGLLIASLDEEAQEDLRANQNLGVYKGALYENMIAEALFKAGLPLFYYKKENSSLEEDFFIRSQHELIPLEVKAGNGAAASLRQLIKNPNYGDIHRGIKLVRGNIGCRENIYTFPYFCAFLLKRYIKGLAM
;
A
#
# COMPACT_ATOMS: atom_id res chain seq x y z
N MET A 1 6.13 -11.29 19.34
CA MET A 1 7.01 -11.58 18.16
C MET A 1 7.02 -10.35 17.27
N TYR A 2 8.20 -9.82 16.88
CA TYR A 2 8.32 -8.77 15.86
C TYR A 2 8.24 -9.39 14.47
N LEU A 3 7.53 -8.75 13.55
CA LEU A 3 7.48 -9.16 12.15
C LEU A 3 8.44 -8.27 11.34
N ARG A 4 9.45 -8.89 10.71
CA ARG A 4 10.41 -8.18 9.86
C ARG A 4 9.70 -7.43 8.73
N ARG A 5 10.09 -6.16 8.51
CA ARG A 5 9.50 -5.29 7.51
C ARG A 5 10.57 -4.69 6.58
N LYS A 6 10.16 -4.26 5.41
CA LYS A 6 11.06 -3.57 4.45
C LYS A 6 11.55 -2.22 4.99
N ILE A 7 10.76 -1.60 5.86
CA ILE A 7 11.16 -0.37 6.55
C ILE A 7 12.41 -0.58 7.43
N ASP A 8 12.66 -1.79 7.92
CA ASP A 8 13.82 -2.06 8.77
C ASP A 8 15.12 -1.77 8.00
N ALA A 9 15.25 -2.27 6.78
CA ALA A 9 16.40 -1.97 5.92
C ALA A 9 16.51 -0.47 5.59
N PHE A 10 15.38 0.18 5.33
CA PHE A 10 15.35 1.63 5.10
C PHE A 10 15.84 2.43 6.33
N LEU A 11 15.43 2.05 7.54
CA LEU A 11 15.86 2.71 8.77
C LEU A 11 17.37 2.52 9.03
N GLU A 12 17.93 1.35 8.70
CA GLU A 12 19.37 1.10 8.74
C GLU A 12 20.13 2.02 7.77
N GLU A 13 19.68 2.11 6.51
CA GLU A 13 20.25 3.00 5.50
C GLU A 13 20.12 4.47 5.91
N TRP A 14 18.96 4.86 6.44
CA TRP A 14 18.72 6.21 6.96
C TRP A 14 19.70 6.55 8.10
N LYS A 15 19.88 5.64 9.07
CA LYS A 15 20.83 5.82 10.19
C LYS A 15 22.28 5.95 9.72
N ALA A 16 22.65 5.18 8.70
CA ALA A 16 24.01 5.21 8.13
C ALA A 16 24.30 6.46 7.29
N SER A 17 23.28 7.22 6.88
CA SER A 17 23.45 8.39 6.04
C SER A 17 24.12 9.55 6.77
N ASN A 18 25.17 10.13 6.17
CA ASN A 18 25.86 11.31 6.70
C ASN A 18 25.01 12.59 6.61
N ASP A 19 24.12 12.69 5.64
CA ASP A 19 23.16 13.81 5.49
C ASP A 19 21.76 13.44 5.94
N ARG A 20 21.68 12.62 6.96
CA ARG A 20 20.42 12.14 7.55
C ARG A 20 19.49 13.30 7.93
N LYS A 21 18.27 13.25 7.46
CA LYS A 21 17.22 14.25 7.74
C LYS A 21 16.22 13.67 8.74
N PRO A 22 15.56 14.52 9.54
CA PRO A 22 14.38 14.10 10.27
C PRO A 22 13.41 13.34 9.38
N LEU A 23 12.86 12.23 9.89
CA LEU A 23 12.06 11.27 9.12
C LEU A 23 10.59 11.39 9.51
N ILE A 24 9.70 11.38 8.51
CA ILE A 24 8.26 11.21 8.73
C ILE A 24 7.83 9.86 8.17
N ILE A 25 7.36 8.98 9.03
CA ILE A 25 6.77 7.69 8.66
C ILE A 25 5.26 7.83 8.67
N LYS A 26 4.66 7.80 7.48
CA LYS A 26 3.22 7.92 7.27
C LYS A 26 2.64 6.62 6.70
N GLY A 27 1.37 6.40 6.92
CA GLY A 27 0.67 5.23 6.40
C GLY A 27 -0.63 4.97 7.14
N PRO A 28 -1.46 4.03 6.65
CA PRO A 28 -2.72 3.67 7.30
C PRO A 28 -2.56 3.30 8.77
N ARG A 29 -3.66 3.27 9.51
CA ARG A 29 -3.67 2.72 10.87
C ARG A 29 -3.31 1.25 10.85
N GLN A 30 -2.71 0.78 11.97
CA GLN A 30 -2.44 -0.63 12.26
C GLN A 30 -1.48 -1.34 11.28
N VAL A 31 -0.74 -0.59 10.44
CA VAL A 31 0.29 -1.17 9.56
C VAL A 31 1.63 -1.43 10.26
N GLY A 32 1.74 -1.12 11.57
CA GLY A 32 2.92 -1.42 12.39
C GLY A 32 3.96 -0.31 12.46
N LYS A 33 3.64 0.96 12.17
CA LYS A 33 4.58 2.10 12.21
C LYS A 33 5.33 2.21 13.54
N THR A 34 4.59 2.36 14.63
CA THR A 34 5.14 2.52 15.98
C THR A 34 6.01 1.34 16.39
N GLU A 35 5.56 0.11 16.10
CA GLU A 35 6.31 -1.12 16.43
C GLU A 35 7.65 -1.17 15.69
N SER A 36 7.68 -0.84 14.38
CA SER A 36 8.93 -0.80 13.60
C SER A 36 9.89 0.29 14.09
N ILE A 37 9.36 1.49 14.39
CA ILE A 37 10.18 2.59 14.94
C ILE A 37 10.79 2.19 16.29
N LEU A 38 10.00 1.66 17.21
CA LEU A 38 10.48 1.29 18.53
C LEU A 38 11.42 0.07 18.49
N HIS A 39 11.20 -0.88 17.58
CA HIS A 39 12.11 -1.99 17.36
C HIS A 39 13.50 -1.48 16.91
N PHE A 40 13.52 -0.63 15.89
CA PHE A 40 14.74 0.02 15.42
C PHE A 40 15.41 0.86 16.52
N ALA A 41 14.64 1.68 17.22
CA ALA A 41 15.16 2.59 18.24
C ALA A 41 15.89 1.84 19.37
N ARG A 42 15.29 0.73 19.86
CA ARG A 42 15.89 -0.10 20.93
C ARG A 42 17.23 -0.74 20.53
N SER A 43 17.45 -0.96 19.24
CA SER A 43 18.68 -1.57 18.73
C SER A 43 19.80 -0.55 18.46
N HIS A 44 19.46 0.75 18.28
CA HIS A 44 20.39 1.74 17.72
C HIS A 44 20.63 2.96 18.61
N TYR A 45 19.84 3.14 19.69
CA TYR A 45 19.97 4.31 20.56
C TYR A 45 19.97 3.92 22.03
N PRO A 46 20.92 4.46 22.83
CA PRO A 46 20.91 4.26 24.29
C PRO A 46 19.67 4.85 24.96
N HIS A 47 19.17 5.97 24.41
CA HIS A 47 18.04 6.69 24.93
C HIS A 47 16.97 6.93 23.87
N ILE A 48 15.70 6.76 24.25
CA ILE A 48 14.57 6.99 23.37
C ILE A 48 13.59 7.89 24.13
N LEU A 49 13.30 9.06 23.55
CA LEU A 49 12.17 9.87 24.00
C LEU A 49 11.00 9.58 23.07
N TYR A 50 9.99 8.87 23.56
CA TYR A 50 8.77 8.56 22.84
C TYR A 50 7.62 9.39 23.39
N ILE A 51 7.00 10.20 22.54
CA ILE A 51 5.84 11.04 22.88
C ILE A 51 4.70 10.70 21.92
N ASN A 52 3.58 10.22 22.46
CA ASN A 52 2.34 9.99 21.74
C ASN A 52 1.35 11.12 22.05
N PHE A 53 0.99 11.94 21.06
CA PHE A 53 0.14 13.10 21.28
C PHE A 53 -1.34 12.78 21.55
N VAL A 54 -1.77 11.53 21.38
CA VAL A 54 -3.08 11.04 21.83
C VAL A 54 -3.04 10.67 23.30
N GLU A 55 -2.02 9.90 23.72
CA GLU A 55 -1.88 9.37 25.08
C GLU A 55 -1.41 10.45 26.07
N GLU A 56 -0.56 11.36 25.61
CA GLU A 56 0.04 12.41 26.43
C GLU A 56 -0.24 13.82 25.88
N PRO A 57 -1.50 14.30 25.92
CA PRO A 57 -1.87 15.62 25.37
C PRO A 57 -1.11 16.81 25.97
N LYS A 58 -0.51 16.66 27.16
CA LYS A 58 0.32 17.70 27.80
C LYS A 58 1.46 18.15 26.92
N PHE A 59 2.03 17.25 26.10
CA PHE A 59 3.13 17.58 25.21
C PHE A 59 2.71 18.42 24.00
N LYS A 60 1.42 18.67 23.74
CA LYS A 60 0.99 19.66 22.73
C LYS A 60 1.43 21.09 23.07
N GLN A 61 1.93 21.31 24.30
CA GLN A 61 2.47 22.61 24.75
C GLN A 61 3.96 22.81 24.43
N ILE A 62 4.67 21.82 23.89
CA ILE A 62 6.11 21.92 23.66
C ILE A 62 6.50 23.00 22.64
N LEU A 63 5.56 23.47 21.83
CA LEU A 63 5.76 24.55 20.85
C LEU A 63 5.34 25.93 21.36
N SER A 64 4.95 26.09 22.64
CA SER A 64 4.46 27.38 23.20
C SER A 64 5.47 28.52 23.05
N ASP A 65 6.76 28.22 23.07
CA ASP A 65 7.85 29.19 22.95
C ASP A 65 8.51 29.20 21.55
N GLY A 66 7.82 28.60 20.55
CA GLY A 66 8.28 28.51 19.18
C GLY A 66 8.91 27.18 18.79
N TYR A 67 9.44 27.12 17.56
CA TYR A 67 9.84 25.88 16.90
C TYR A 67 11.33 25.52 17.04
N SER A 68 12.13 26.29 17.79
CA SER A 68 13.56 26.01 17.93
C SER A 68 13.81 24.75 18.74
N GLU A 69 14.87 24.01 18.41
CA GLU A 69 15.27 22.80 19.13
C GLU A 69 15.40 23.05 20.64
N GLU A 70 16.07 24.15 21.03
CA GLU A 70 16.32 24.50 22.43
C GLU A 70 15.02 24.71 23.21
N ASN A 71 14.05 25.43 22.63
CA ASN A 71 12.77 25.71 23.28
C ASN A 71 11.96 24.41 23.46
N ILE A 72 11.92 23.57 22.43
CA ILE A 72 11.20 22.30 22.46
C ILE A 72 11.80 21.38 23.52
N LEU A 73 13.12 21.21 23.54
CA LEU A 73 13.80 20.34 24.52
C LEU A 73 13.64 20.88 25.95
N ARG A 74 13.73 22.19 26.13
CA ARG A 74 13.46 22.81 27.43
C ARG A 74 12.04 22.51 27.92
N ASN A 75 11.03 22.70 27.05
CA ASN A 75 9.64 22.46 27.40
C ASN A 75 9.38 20.96 27.67
N ILE A 76 10.03 20.07 26.92
CA ILE A 76 10.00 18.63 27.22
C ILE A 76 10.59 18.35 28.59
N SER A 77 11.76 18.91 28.94
CA SER A 77 12.38 18.71 30.26
C SER A 77 11.52 19.25 31.41
N ILE A 78 10.73 20.29 31.20
CA ILE A 78 9.76 20.80 32.19
C ILE A 78 8.60 19.82 32.37
N LEU A 79 8.10 19.23 31.30
CA LEU A 79 6.94 18.31 31.33
C LEU A 79 7.31 16.89 31.72
N SER A 80 8.58 16.50 31.53
CA SER A 80 9.16 15.19 31.83
C SER A 80 10.61 15.35 32.28
N PRO A 81 10.83 15.69 33.57
CA PRO A 81 12.19 15.93 34.11
C PRO A 81 13.11 14.70 34.05
N GLU A 82 12.52 13.50 33.96
CA GLU A 82 13.24 12.23 33.85
C GLU A 82 13.72 11.92 32.42
N ALA A 83 13.30 12.71 31.41
CA ALA A 83 13.68 12.48 30.02
C ALA A 83 15.19 12.64 29.83
N ALA A 84 15.85 11.58 29.36
CA ALA A 84 17.27 11.62 29.01
C ALA A 84 17.44 12.27 27.63
N LEU A 85 17.79 13.57 27.61
CA LEU A 85 17.99 14.35 26.39
C LEU A 85 19.50 14.56 26.16
N ILE A 86 20.17 13.52 25.67
CA ILE A 86 21.61 13.50 25.43
C ILE A 86 21.85 13.65 23.91
N PRO A 87 22.56 14.73 23.47
CA PRO A 87 22.87 14.94 22.06
C PRO A 87 23.55 13.72 21.43
N HIS A 88 23.14 13.35 20.21
CA HIS A 88 23.61 12.21 19.42
C HIS A 88 23.33 10.80 20.00
N GLU A 89 22.82 10.69 21.24
CA GLU A 89 22.50 9.43 21.90
C GLU A 89 20.99 9.19 22.04
N THR A 90 20.18 10.27 22.04
CA THR A 90 18.74 10.18 22.20
C THR A 90 18.03 10.27 20.84
N LEU A 91 17.20 9.29 20.51
CA LEU A 91 16.22 9.40 19.43
C LEU A 91 14.93 10.05 19.95
N LEU A 92 14.49 11.09 19.27
CA LEU A 92 13.20 11.73 19.52
C LEU A 92 12.13 11.09 18.60
N VAL A 93 11.11 10.51 19.18
CA VAL A 93 9.99 9.90 18.45
C VAL A 93 8.70 10.63 18.83
N PHE A 94 8.08 11.29 17.85
CA PHE A 94 6.78 11.94 18.00
C PHE A 94 5.74 11.14 17.23
N ASP A 95 4.82 10.51 17.94
CA ASP A 95 3.80 9.63 17.36
C ASP A 95 2.41 10.26 17.38
N GLU A 96 1.52 9.78 16.50
CA GLU A 96 0.15 10.28 16.30
C GLU A 96 0.13 11.80 15.98
N ILE A 97 1.05 12.24 15.11
CA ILE A 97 1.25 13.68 14.82
C ILE A 97 0.06 14.34 14.11
N GLN A 98 -0.92 13.59 13.61
CA GLN A 98 -2.18 14.17 13.13
C GLN A 98 -2.98 14.89 14.23
N GLU A 99 -2.72 14.55 15.49
CA GLU A 99 -3.30 15.25 16.66
C GLU A 99 -2.53 16.53 17.03
N PHE A 100 -1.30 16.70 16.52
CA PHE A 100 -0.48 17.90 16.72
C PHE A 100 0.41 18.16 15.48
N PRO A 101 -0.18 18.54 14.33
CA PRO A 101 0.52 18.63 13.06
C PRO A 101 1.65 19.66 13.02
N ASP A 102 1.57 20.72 13.82
CA ASP A 102 2.53 21.82 13.86
C ASP A 102 3.93 21.38 14.26
N ILE A 103 4.07 20.23 14.93
CA ILE A 103 5.37 19.64 15.26
C ILE A 103 6.23 19.43 14.00
N ALA A 104 5.63 19.17 12.83
CA ALA A 104 6.35 19.00 11.57
C ALA A 104 7.11 20.27 11.14
N THR A 105 6.70 21.46 11.60
CA THR A 105 7.40 22.73 11.35
C THR A 105 8.76 22.75 12.05
N SER A 106 8.91 22.06 13.18
CA SER A 106 10.16 22.02 13.95
C SER A 106 11.29 21.23 13.28
N LEU A 107 10.98 20.34 12.33
CA LEU A 107 11.98 19.45 11.71
C LEU A 107 13.12 20.20 11.03
N LYS A 108 12.83 21.37 10.45
CA LYS A 108 13.86 22.26 9.89
C LYS A 108 14.91 22.62 10.94
N PHE A 109 14.49 22.96 12.15
CA PHE A 109 15.39 23.43 13.21
C PHE A 109 16.22 22.27 13.76
N PHE A 110 15.64 21.09 13.93
CA PHE A 110 16.38 19.88 14.28
C PHE A 110 17.42 19.51 13.21
N LYS A 111 17.08 19.59 11.91
CA LYS A 111 18.05 19.32 10.84
C LYS A 111 19.21 20.33 10.84
N LEU A 112 18.93 21.60 11.06
CA LEU A 112 19.96 22.65 11.04
C LEU A 112 20.93 22.54 12.22
N LYS A 113 20.47 22.11 13.39
CA LYS A 113 21.32 21.89 14.59
C LYS A 113 22.04 20.54 14.52
N GLY A 114 21.34 19.48 14.12
CA GLY A 114 21.93 18.16 13.94
C GLY A 114 22.28 17.42 15.22
N ASN A 115 21.81 17.88 16.40
CA ASN A 115 22.11 17.25 17.69
C ASN A 115 21.29 16.00 17.96
N TYR A 116 20.10 15.91 17.39
CA TYR A 116 19.16 14.81 17.63
C TYR A 116 18.63 14.23 16.34
N ASP A 117 18.53 12.91 16.30
CA ASP A 117 17.74 12.22 15.30
C ASP A 117 16.26 12.29 15.69
N VAL A 118 15.39 12.57 14.71
CA VAL A 118 13.95 12.77 14.94
C VAL A 118 13.15 11.92 13.98
N ILE A 119 12.21 11.14 14.50
CA ILE A 119 11.23 10.38 13.71
C ILE A 119 9.82 10.83 14.13
N LEU A 120 9.05 11.28 13.15
CA LEU A 120 7.63 11.55 13.30
C LEU A 120 6.83 10.38 12.72
N SER A 121 5.75 10.01 13.40
CA SER A 121 4.84 8.98 12.91
C SER A 121 3.39 9.43 13.03
N GLY A 122 2.57 9.03 12.08
CA GLY A 122 1.14 9.30 12.17
C GLY A 122 0.33 8.57 11.11
N SER A 123 -0.95 8.40 11.43
CA SER A 123 -1.95 7.89 10.51
C SER A 123 -2.62 9.05 9.77
N MET A 124 -3.10 8.81 8.54
CA MET A 124 -3.90 9.78 7.76
C MET A 124 -3.25 11.16 7.57
N LEU A 125 -1.92 11.21 7.53
CA LEU A 125 -1.14 12.45 7.46
C LEU A 125 -1.45 13.31 6.23
N GLY A 126 -1.80 12.70 5.10
CA GLY A 126 -2.16 13.43 3.88
C GLY A 126 -3.30 14.43 4.07
N LEU A 127 -4.20 14.17 5.01
CA LEU A 127 -5.38 15.01 5.27
C LEU A 127 -5.06 16.25 6.10
N ASN A 128 -4.05 16.19 6.97
CA ASN A 128 -3.74 17.25 7.91
C ASN A 128 -2.63 18.21 7.43
N TYR A 129 -1.85 17.81 6.40
CA TYR A 129 -0.80 18.66 5.84
C TYR A 129 -1.30 20.04 5.34
N ARG A 130 -2.58 20.16 4.99
CA ARG A 130 -3.18 21.46 4.60
C ARG A 130 -3.28 22.46 5.76
N ARG A 131 -3.06 22.04 7.02
CA ARG A 131 -3.15 22.87 8.23
C ARG A 131 -1.79 23.25 8.82
N ILE A 132 -0.69 22.71 8.29
CA ILE A 132 0.67 22.96 8.80
C ILE A 132 1.17 24.29 8.24
N GLU A 133 1.63 25.19 9.10
CA GLU A 133 2.19 26.51 8.70
C GLU A 133 3.38 26.37 7.78
N SER A 134 4.29 25.40 8.06
CA SER A 134 5.45 25.08 7.23
C SER A 134 5.76 23.59 7.26
N ASN A 135 5.77 22.95 6.12
CA ASN A 135 6.01 21.50 6.00
C ASN A 135 7.50 21.15 5.93
N SER A 136 8.40 21.99 6.43
CA SER A 136 9.86 21.76 6.46
C SER A 136 10.43 21.20 5.13
N VAL A 137 9.95 21.71 3.99
CA VAL A 137 10.33 21.24 2.66
C VAL A 137 11.85 21.32 2.48
N GLY A 138 12.47 20.22 2.03
CA GLY A 138 13.92 20.09 1.86
C GLY A 138 14.69 19.68 3.13
N TYR A 139 14.08 19.77 4.31
CA TYR A 139 14.70 19.47 5.61
C TYR A 139 14.23 18.18 6.25
N LYS A 140 13.39 17.42 5.56
CA LYS A 140 12.83 16.13 6.03
C LYS A 140 12.87 15.09 4.94
N GLU A 141 12.74 13.86 5.35
CA GLU A 141 12.50 12.69 4.50
C GLU A 141 11.16 12.06 4.83
N ASP A 142 10.47 11.51 3.83
CA ASP A 142 9.17 10.85 4.03
C ASP A 142 9.27 9.38 3.64
N PHE A 143 8.72 8.51 4.46
CA PHE A 143 8.52 7.10 4.15
C PHE A 143 7.04 6.73 4.25
N GLU A 144 6.47 6.16 3.19
CA GLU A 144 5.10 5.64 3.22
C GLU A 144 5.13 4.14 3.55
N MET A 145 4.63 3.81 4.74
CA MET A 145 4.51 2.43 5.21
C MET A 145 3.12 1.88 4.88
N THR A 146 3.10 0.75 4.19
CA THR A 146 1.86 0.02 3.86
C THR A 146 1.67 -1.18 4.78
N SER A 147 0.54 -1.89 4.68
CA SER A 147 0.43 -3.24 5.22
C SER A 147 1.48 -4.15 4.55
N MET A 148 1.80 -5.29 5.18
CA MET A 148 2.82 -6.22 4.69
C MET A 148 2.53 -6.65 3.26
N ASP A 149 3.56 -6.66 2.41
CA ASP A 149 3.46 -7.26 1.10
C ASP A 149 3.70 -8.78 1.15
N PHE A 150 3.59 -9.45 0.00
CA PHE A 150 3.76 -10.90 -0.04
C PHE A 150 5.16 -11.35 0.36
N GLU A 151 6.20 -10.59 0.06
CA GLU A 151 7.57 -10.91 0.47
C GLU A 151 7.75 -10.80 1.99
N GLU A 152 7.21 -9.76 2.61
CA GLU A 152 7.21 -9.62 4.07
C GLU A 152 6.39 -10.72 4.76
N PHE A 153 5.28 -11.16 4.15
CA PHE A 153 4.53 -12.32 4.60
C PHE A 153 5.36 -13.61 4.51
N LEU A 154 6.11 -13.82 3.43
CA LEU A 154 7.03 -14.96 3.31
C LEU A 154 8.10 -14.93 4.41
N TRP A 155 8.69 -13.77 4.71
CA TRP A 155 9.62 -13.63 5.84
C TRP A 155 8.97 -13.99 7.18
N ALA A 156 7.75 -13.53 7.41
CA ALA A 156 6.98 -13.84 8.61
C ALA A 156 6.69 -15.35 8.74
N LYS A 157 6.54 -16.07 7.63
CA LYS A 157 6.41 -17.53 7.55
C LYS A 157 7.75 -18.27 7.70
N GLY A 158 8.88 -17.54 7.86
CA GLY A 158 10.21 -18.11 8.04
C GLY A 158 11.00 -18.36 6.75
N TYR A 159 10.50 -17.94 5.58
CA TYR A 159 11.24 -18.03 4.33
C TYR A 159 12.28 -16.90 4.24
N GLY A 160 13.49 -17.23 3.77
CA GLY A 160 14.56 -16.25 3.54
C GLY A 160 14.45 -15.55 2.18
N GLU A 161 15.33 -14.57 1.96
CA GLU A 161 15.41 -13.82 0.69
C GLU A 161 15.84 -14.71 -0.51
N SER A 162 16.47 -15.85 -0.25
CA SER A 162 16.83 -16.82 -1.28
C SER A 162 15.61 -17.29 -2.07
N LEU A 163 14.45 -17.47 -1.42
CA LEU A 163 13.22 -17.90 -2.09
C LEU A 163 12.76 -16.88 -3.15
N THR A 164 12.76 -15.60 -2.81
CA THR A 164 12.34 -14.55 -3.74
C THR A 164 13.36 -14.30 -4.84
N THR A 165 14.65 -14.52 -4.55
CA THR A 165 15.74 -14.50 -5.53
C THR A 165 15.59 -15.64 -6.55
N ASP A 166 15.28 -16.83 -6.08
CA ASP A 166 15.03 -18.00 -6.92
C ASP A 166 13.80 -17.80 -7.81
N MET A 167 12.68 -17.35 -7.24
CA MET A 167 11.49 -16.99 -8.03
C MET A 167 11.81 -15.98 -9.13
N LEU A 168 12.60 -14.95 -8.83
CA LEU A 168 13.00 -13.93 -9.81
C LEU A 168 13.89 -14.54 -10.91
N SER A 169 14.79 -15.46 -10.56
CA SER A 169 15.64 -16.19 -11.51
C SER A 169 14.81 -17.01 -12.48
N HIS A 170 13.79 -17.73 -12.01
CA HIS A 170 12.82 -18.43 -12.87
C HIS A 170 12.12 -17.49 -13.86
N MET A 171 11.68 -16.31 -13.38
CA MET A 171 11.06 -15.31 -14.24
C MET A 171 12.03 -14.79 -15.32
N GLN A 172 13.28 -14.48 -14.96
CA GLN A 172 14.28 -13.91 -15.86
C GLN A 172 14.75 -14.93 -16.92
N SER A 173 14.94 -16.18 -16.52
CA SER A 173 15.33 -17.26 -17.42
C SER A 173 14.16 -17.89 -18.19
N LEU A 174 12.93 -17.49 -17.89
CA LEU A 174 11.70 -18.10 -18.40
C LEU A 174 11.62 -19.60 -18.16
N THR A 175 12.23 -20.08 -17.07
CA THR A 175 12.22 -21.49 -16.66
C THR A 175 10.96 -21.76 -15.85
N PRO A 176 10.11 -22.72 -16.26
CA PRO A 176 8.93 -23.10 -15.49
C PRO A 176 9.28 -23.58 -14.07
N PHE A 177 8.46 -23.26 -13.11
CA PHE A 177 8.52 -23.85 -11.78
C PHE A 177 8.20 -25.35 -11.83
N SER A 178 8.77 -26.14 -10.95
CA SER A 178 8.36 -27.52 -10.71
C SER A 178 6.92 -27.57 -10.15
N GLN A 179 6.28 -28.74 -10.22
CA GLN A 179 4.94 -28.89 -9.65
C GLN A 179 4.91 -28.62 -8.14
N LEU A 180 5.94 -29.03 -7.41
CA LEU A 180 6.07 -28.78 -5.97
C LEU A 180 6.12 -27.27 -5.66
N GLU A 181 6.90 -26.51 -6.42
CA GLU A 181 7.00 -25.05 -6.27
C GLU A 181 5.68 -24.37 -6.60
N MET A 182 5.03 -24.76 -7.70
CA MET A 182 3.71 -24.24 -8.08
C MET A 182 2.66 -24.44 -6.97
N ASP A 183 2.63 -25.63 -6.38
CA ASP A 183 1.69 -25.99 -5.33
C ASP A 183 2.00 -25.22 -4.03
N GLN A 184 3.27 -25.17 -3.61
CA GLN A 184 3.68 -24.49 -2.39
C GLN A 184 3.53 -22.96 -2.49
N TYR A 185 4.05 -22.34 -3.55
CA TYR A 185 3.99 -20.90 -3.72
C TYR A 185 2.55 -20.43 -3.99
N GLY A 186 1.78 -21.25 -4.70
CA GLY A 186 0.36 -21.03 -4.92
C GLY A 186 -0.45 -21.07 -3.63
N ALA A 187 -0.16 -22.03 -2.73
CA ALA A 187 -0.81 -22.12 -1.42
C ALA A 187 -0.46 -20.93 -0.51
N LEU A 188 0.83 -20.57 -0.43
CA LEU A 188 1.30 -19.40 0.34
C LEU A 188 0.65 -18.10 -0.17
N PHE A 189 0.55 -17.95 -1.49
CA PHE A 189 -0.09 -16.79 -2.09
C PHE A 189 -1.59 -16.74 -1.80
N LEU A 190 -2.27 -17.89 -1.83
CA LEU A 190 -3.69 -17.98 -1.47
C LEU A 190 -3.91 -17.62 0.00
N ASP A 191 -3.06 -18.13 0.91
CA ASP A 191 -3.09 -17.75 2.33
C ASP A 191 -2.98 -16.23 2.48
N TYR A 192 -1.98 -15.63 1.84
CA TYR A 192 -1.81 -14.17 1.87
C TYR A 192 -3.00 -13.42 1.27
N CYS A 193 -3.60 -13.92 0.19
CA CYS A 193 -4.82 -13.35 -0.39
C CYS A 193 -5.97 -13.30 0.61
N LEU A 194 -6.12 -14.34 1.42
CA LEU A 194 -7.19 -14.45 2.41
C LEU A 194 -6.92 -13.63 3.66
N LEU A 195 -5.64 -13.57 4.09
CA LEU A 195 -5.23 -12.83 5.28
C LEU A 195 -5.13 -11.33 5.04
N GLY A 196 -4.68 -10.92 3.85
CA GLY A 196 -4.13 -9.60 3.63
C GLY A 196 -2.77 -9.42 4.31
N GLY A 197 -2.30 -8.17 4.34
CA GLY A 197 -1.00 -7.81 4.90
C GLY A 197 -1.07 -7.08 6.24
N MET A 198 -2.22 -6.99 6.91
CA MET A 198 -2.30 -6.30 8.21
C MET A 198 -1.52 -7.08 9.27
N PRO A 199 -0.49 -6.45 9.93
CA PRO A 199 0.47 -7.17 10.78
C PRO A 199 -0.18 -7.97 11.91
N GLU A 200 -1.23 -7.46 12.54
CA GLU A 200 -1.93 -8.17 13.62
C GLU A 200 -2.63 -9.44 13.11
N VAL A 201 -3.20 -9.37 11.90
CA VAL A 201 -3.84 -10.52 11.25
C VAL A 201 -2.80 -11.58 10.90
N VAL A 202 -1.71 -11.17 10.26
CA VAL A 202 -0.59 -12.07 9.88
C VAL A 202 0.03 -12.71 11.12
N LYS A 203 0.33 -11.92 12.18
CA LYS A 203 0.87 -12.40 13.44
C LYS A 203 -0.04 -13.46 14.07
N THR A 204 -1.34 -13.19 14.15
CA THR A 204 -2.30 -14.13 14.71
C THR A 204 -2.32 -15.44 13.94
N TYR A 205 -2.29 -15.39 12.61
CA TYR A 205 -2.24 -16.59 11.76
C TYR A 205 -0.97 -17.41 11.98
N ILE A 206 0.19 -16.75 12.10
CA ILE A 206 1.47 -17.44 12.34
C ILE A 206 1.49 -18.11 13.71
N GLU A 207 1.00 -17.41 14.74
CA GLU A 207 0.99 -17.93 16.12
C GLU A 207 0.00 -19.08 16.33
N GLN A 208 -1.14 -19.06 15.62
CA GLN A 208 -2.20 -20.07 15.79
C GLN A 208 -2.15 -21.20 14.78
N GLY A 209 -1.62 -20.96 13.57
CA GLY A 209 -1.55 -21.94 12.49
C GLY A 209 -2.88 -22.23 11.79
N HIS A 210 -3.97 -21.48 12.08
CA HIS A 210 -5.29 -21.70 11.48
C HIS A 210 -6.10 -20.39 11.34
N PHE A 211 -7.15 -20.42 10.51
CA PHE A 211 -7.93 -19.22 10.13
C PHE A 211 -9.07 -18.85 11.09
N SER A 212 -9.37 -19.64 12.13
CA SER A 212 -10.60 -19.48 12.93
C SER A 212 -10.79 -18.10 13.57
N GLN A 213 -9.71 -17.43 13.92
CA GLN A 213 -9.76 -16.09 14.54
C GLN A 213 -9.41 -14.95 13.59
N ILE A 214 -9.13 -15.26 12.34
CA ILE A 214 -8.69 -14.26 11.37
C ILE A 214 -9.85 -13.37 10.95
N LEU A 215 -10.98 -13.95 10.60
CA LEU A 215 -12.15 -13.21 10.16
C LEU A 215 -12.68 -12.21 11.19
N PRO A 216 -12.85 -12.57 12.48
CA PRO A 216 -13.24 -11.59 13.50
C PRO A 216 -12.26 -10.41 13.58
N LYS A 217 -10.94 -10.64 13.47
CA LYS A 217 -9.94 -9.57 13.47
C LYS A 217 -10.03 -8.69 12.22
N GLN A 218 -10.16 -9.28 11.04
CA GLN A 218 -10.32 -8.52 9.80
C GLN A 218 -11.61 -7.68 9.83
N ARG A 219 -12.72 -8.21 10.36
CA ARG A 219 -13.98 -7.48 10.54
C ARG A 219 -13.80 -6.32 11.53
N GLN A 220 -13.08 -6.53 12.64
CA GLN A 220 -12.79 -5.46 13.59
C GLN A 220 -11.96 -4.35 12.92
N LEU A 221 -10.93 -4.69 12.16
CA LEU A 221 -10.15 -3.72 11.38
C LEU A 221 -11.04 -2.90 10.43
N LEU A 222 -11.97 -3.54 9.73
CA LEU A 222 -12.89 -2.85 8.84
C LEU A 222 -13.79 -1.86 9.60
N LEU A 223 -14.29 -2.26 10.78
CA LEU A 223 -15.05 -1.37 11.67
C LEU A 223 -14.22 -0.20 12.17
N ASP A 224 -12.97 -0.44 12.59
CA ASP A 224 -12.04 0.60 13.02
C ASP A 224 -11.80 1.64 11.91
N TYR A 225 -11.66 1.21 10.65
CA TYR A 225 -11.57 2.13 9.51
C TYR A 225 -12.86 2.93 9.29
N GLU A 226 -14.03 2.32 9.46
CA GLU A 226 -15.30 3.05 9.41
C GLU A 226 -15.45 4.06 10.56
N GLU A 227 -14.95 3.73 11.75
CA GLU A 227 -14.91 4.66 12.88
C GLU A 227 -13.96 5.83 12.64
N ASP A 228 -12.82 5.60 12.00
CA ASP A 228 -11.94 6.68 11.58
C ASP A 228 -12.61 7.64 10.60
N ILE A 229 -13.35 7.12 9.62
CA ILE A 229 -14.12 7.95 8.71
C ILE A 229 -15.11 8.83 9.51
N ARG A 230 -15.76 8.27 10.54
CA ARG A 230 -16.69 9.02 11.41
C ARG A 230 -15.98 10.05 12.27
N LYS A 231 -14.79 9.73 12.79
CA LYS A 231 -14.00 10.60 13.65
C LYS A 231 -13.49 11.85 12.90
N TYR A 232 -12.98 11.65 11.68
CA TYR A 232 -12.24 12.70 10.97
C TYR A 232 -13.08 13.51 9.97
N LEU A 233 -14.31 13.09 9.68
CA LEU A 233 -15.19 13.77 8.74
C LEU A 233 -16.52 14.16 9.40
N PRO A 234 -16.96 15.43 9.28
CA PRO A 234 -18.24 15.87 9.82
C PRO A 234 -19.41 15.62 8.87
N GLY A 235 -20.58 15.29 9.43
CA GLY A 235 -21.88 15.39 8.78
C GLY A 235 -22.03 14.68 7.45
N LEU A 236 -22.43 15.40 6.42
CA LEU A 236 -22.72 14.86 5.08
C LEU A 236 -21.50 14.24 4.38
N GLU A 237 -20.30 14.76 4.60
CA GLU A 237 -19.08 14.21 4.01
C GLU A 237 -18.79 12.80 4.55
N GLN A 238 -18.97 12.57 5.84
CA GLN A 238 -18.91 11.25 6.46
C GLN A 238 -19.82 10.24 5.76
N THR A 239 -21.08 10.63 5.53
CA THR A 239 -22.07 9.75 4.87
C THR A 239 -21.66 9.41 3.45
N LYS A 240 -21.13 10.38 2.68
CA LYS A 240 -20.63 10.15 1.32
C LYS A 240 -19.47 9.16 1.30
N VAL A 241 -18.46 9.38 2.15
CA VAL A 241 -17.25 8.54 2.22
C VAL A 241 -17.62 7.11 2.63
N LEU A 242 -18.44 6.93 3.66
CA LEU A 242 -18.90 5.60 4.09
C LEU A 242 -19.70 4.89 2.98
N SER A 243 -20.58 5.62 2.29
CA SER A 243 -21.37 5.03 1.19
C SER A 243 -20.50 4.59 0.02
N ILE A 244 -19.46 5.36 -0.32
CA ILE A 244 -18.48 4.98 -1.33
C ILE A 244 -17.74 3.72 -0.86
N PHE A 245 -17.13 3.77 0.34
CA PHE A 245 -16.30 2.69 0.88
C PHE A 245 -17.05 1.35 0.89
N ARG A 246 -18.28 1.34 1.42
CA ARG A 246 -19.15 0.16 1.47
C ARG A 246 -19.63 -0.34 0.10
N SER A 247 -19.61 0.51 -0.93
CA SER A 247 -20.04 0.13 -2.28
C SER A 247 -18.95 -0.58 -3.09
N ILE A 248 -17.66 -0.45 -2.69
CA ILE A 248 -16.52 -0.93 -3.46
C ILE A 248 -16.60 -2.44 -3.73
N PRO A 249 -16.86 -3.34 -2.74
CA PRO A 249 -16.87 -4.78 -2.97
C PRO A 249 -17.87 -5.18 -4.05
N ALA A 250 -19.10 -4.65 -3.97
CA ALA A 250 -20.16 -4.93 -4.94
C ALA A 250 -19.86 -4.37 -6.34
N GLN A 251 -19.04 -3.31 -6.46
CA GLN A 251 -18.65 -2.77 -7.74
C GLN A 251 -17.49 -3.54 -8.37
N LEU A 252 -16.53 -4.00 -7.56
CA LEU A 252 -15.43 -4.86 -8.01
C LEU A 252 -15.93 -6.24 -8.48
N ALA A 253 -17.00 -6.76 -7.90
CA ALA A 253 -17.61 -8.03 -8.29
C ALA A 253 -18.29 -8.04 -9.67
N LYS A 254 -18.40 -6.89 -10.36
CA LYS A 254 -19.03 -6.79 -11.68
C LYS A 254 -18.03 -7.06 -12.80
N GLU A 255 -18.53 -7.45 -13.96
CA GLU A 255 -17.74 -7.54 -15.20
C GLU A 255 -17.08 -6.20 -15.52
N ASN A 256 -17.87 -5.10 -15.50
CA ASN A 256 -17.35 -3.75 -15.66
C ASN A 256 -17.01 -3.16 -14.28
N LYS A 257 -15.75 -3.18 -13.92
CA LYS A 257 -15.22 -2.70 -12.64
C LYS A 257 -14.97 -1.19 -12.60
N LYS A 258 -15.28 -0.44 -13.67
CA LYS A 258 -15.29 1.02 -13.64
C LYS A 258 -16.21 1.50 -12.51
N PHE A 259 -15.68 2.34 -11.63
CA PHE A 259 -16.46 2.87 -10.52
C PHE A 259 -17.62 3.74 -11.00
N GLN A 260 -18.82 3.45 -10.52
CA GLN A 260 -20.06 4.13 -10.92
C GLN A 260 -20.70 4.81 -9.70
N ILE A 261 -20.59 6.11 -9.64
CA ILE A 261 -21.15 6.88 -8.52
C ILE A 261 -22.68 6.77 -8.39
N THR A 262 -23.38 6.53 -9.51
CA THR A 262 -24.83 6.29 -9.52
C THR A 262 -25.24 5.01 -8.81
N LYS A 263 -24.31 4.09 -8.55
CA LYS A 263 -24.51 2.88 -7.73
C LYS A 263 -24.33 3.16 -6.24
N VAL A 264 -23.66 4.25 -5.88
CA VAL A 264 -23.54 4.72 -4.49
C VAL A 264 -24.80 5.49 -4.09
N ALA A 265 -25.25 6.42 -4.94
CA ALA A 265 -26.47 7.18 -4.69
C ALA A 265 -27.17 7.50 -6.02
N ARG A 266 -28.50 7.31 -6.06
CA ARG A 266 -29.32 7.56 -7.24
C ARG A 266 -29.23 9.05 -7.62
N GLY A 267 -28.91 9.35 -8.88
CA GLY A 267 -28.75 10.72 -9.38
C GLY A 267 -27.48 11.44 -8.94
N ALA A 268 -26.54 10.74 -8.27
CA ALA A 268 -25.28 11.33 -7.87
C ALA A 268 -24.41 11.70 -9.09
N ARG A 269 -23.74 12.87 -8.98
CA ARG A 269 -22.76 13.34 -9.96
C ARG A 269 -21.35 13.15 -9.40
N LEU A 270 -20.44 12.60 -10.19
CA LEU A 270 -19.06 12.31 -9.79
C LEU A 270 -18.36 13.55 -9.21
N SER A 271 -18.53 14.71 -9.81
CA SER A 271 -17.91 15.98 -9.37
C SER A 271 -18.21 16.36 -7.90
N ARG A 272 -19.34 15.89 -7.34
CA ARG A 272 -19.72 16.16 -5.94
C ARG A 272 -19.16 15.13 -4.95
N TYR A 273 -18.51 14.07 -5.44
CA TYR A 273 -17.99 12.96 -4.64
C TYR A 273 -16.48 12.77 -4.81
N MET A 274 -15.83 13.53 -5.71
CA MET A 274 -14.39 13.39 -5.96
C MET A 274 -13.57 13.63 -4.69
N ASP A 275 -13.87 14.68 -3.93
CA ASP A 275 -13.17 14.97 -2.66
C ASP A 275 -13.28 13.79 -1.68
N ALA A 276 -14.45 13.15 -1.60
CA ALA A 276 -14.66 11.97 -0.76
C ALA A 276 -13.88 10.75 -1.25
N ILE A 277 -13.74 10.56 -2.56
CA ILE A 277 -12.97 9.48 -3.17
C ILE A 277 -11.46 9.72 -2.97
N GLU A 278 -10.99 10.94 -3.23
CA GLU A 278 -9.61 11.33 -2.99
C GLU A 278 -9.25 11.20 -1.50
N TRP A 279 -10.18 11.57 -0.61
CA TRP A 279 -9.99 11.38 0.83
C TRP A 279 -9.71 9.90 1.20
N LEU A 280 -10.50 8.95 0.68
CA LEU A 280 -10.26 7.51 0.92
C LEU A 280 -8.88 7.05 0.40
N ASN A 281 -8.46 7.57 -0.74
CA ASN A 281 -7.14 7.27 -1.31
C ASN A 281 -6.01 7.85 -0.44
N ASP A 282 -6.13 9.11 -0.04
CA ASP A 282 -5.14 9.81 0.80
C ASP A 282 -5.09 9.24 2.21
N ALA A 283 -6.24 8.79 2.75
CA ALA A 283 -6.33 8.08 4.01
C ALA A 283 -5.64 6.69 3.98
N GLY A 284 -5.24 6.23 2.80
CA GLY A 284 -4.57 4.94 2.66
C GLY A 284 -5.50 3.73 2.70
N MET A 285 -6.80 3.93 2.51
CA MET A 285 -7.80 2.85 2.55
C MET A 285 -7.98 2.19 1.18
N VAL A 286 -7.86 2.97 0.11
CA VAL A 286 -8.06 2.51 -1.26
C VAL A 286 -6.96 3.00 -2.20
N ASN A 287 -6.89 2.37 -3.37
CA ASN A 287 -6.06 2.77 -4.51
C ASN A 287 -6.95 3.15 -5.67
N LEU A 288 -6.66 4.27 -6.32
CA LEU A 288 -7.31 4.68 -7.56
C LEU A 288 -6.50 4.20 -8.77
N CYS A 289 -7.16 3.47 -9.66
CA CYS A 289 -6.60 3.04 -10.93
C CYS A 289 -7.29 3.81 -12.06
N TYR A 290 -6.60 4.78 -12.65
CA TYR A 290 -7.18 5.67 -13.66
C TYR A 290 -7.19 5.04 -15.04
N CYS A 291 -8.25 5.29 -15.82
CA CYS A 291 -8.30 4.89 -17.22
C CYS A 291 -7.36 5.76 -18.06
N LEU A 292 -6.58 5.16 -18.92
CA LEU A 292 -5.84 5.89 -19.93
C LEU A 292 -6.79 6.36 -21.05
N ASN A 293 -6.63 7.58 -21.53
CA ASN A 293 -7.28 8.06 -22.76
C ASN A 293 -6.73 7.31 -23.98
N PHE A 294 -5.40 7.13 -23.99
CA PHE A 294 -4.68 6.33 -24.95
C PHE A 294 -3.47 5.68 -24.24
N PRO A 295 -3.14 4.40 -24.53
CA PRO A 295 -2.01 3.72 -23.90
C PRO A 295 -0.68 4.09 -24.56
N GLU A 296 -0.15 5.23 -24.16
CA GLU A 296 1.15 5.77 -24.56
C GLU A 296 1.88 6.44 -23.39
N LEU A 297 3.16 6.72 -23.56
CA LEU A 297 3.95 7.46 -22.58
C LEU A 297 3.80 8.99 -22.80
N PRO A 298 3.79 9.81 -21.73
CA PRO A 298 3.91 9.46 -20.30
C PRO A 298 2.54 9.08 -19.69
N LEU A 299 2.50 8.00 -18.89
CA LEU A 299 1.25 7.49 -18.30
C LEU A 299 0.44 8.54 -17.54
N LYS A 300 1.11 9.34 -16.67
CA LYS A 300 0.42 10.36 -15.85
C LYS A 300 -0.26 11.45 -16.71
N GLY A 301 0.26 11.75 -17.88
CA GLY A 301 -0.32 12.72 -18.80
C GLY A 301 -1.58 12.22 -19.52
N ASN A 302 -1.71 10.90 -19.64
CA ASN A 302 -2.80 10.24 -20.36
C ASN A 302 -3.93 9.71 -19.49
N GLY A 303 -3.85 9.89 -18.17
CA GLY A 303 -4.87 9.43 -17.23
C GLY A 303 -6.14 10.29 -17.24
N ASP A 304 -7.29 9.67 -17.45
CA ASP A 304 -8.62 10.29 -17.34
C ASP A 304 -9.09 10.20 -15.88
N ARG A 305 -9.10 11.32 -15.19
CA ARG A 305 -9.54 11.39 -13.79
C ARG A 305 -11.04 11.14 -13.60
N SER A 306 -11.84 11.18 -14.64
CA SER A 306 -13.28 10.90 -14.57
C SER A 306 -13.62 9.40 -14.71
N ARG A 307 -12.66 8.58 -15.12
CA ARG A 307 -12.81 7.14 -15.31
C ARG A 307 -11.75 6.40 -14.51
N PHE A 308 -12.16 5.69 -13.49
CA PHE A 308 -11.25 4.92 -12.63
C PHE A 308 -11.93 3.68 -12.05
N LYS A 309 -11.10 2.75 -11.60
CA LYS A 309 -11.44 1.64 -10.73
C LYS A 309 -10.96 1.95 -9.32
N ILE A 310 -11.61 1.42 -8.29
CA ILE A 310 -11.20 1.57 -6.89
C ILE A 310 -10.89 0.19 -6.34
N TYR A 311 -9.68 0.01 -5.80
CA TYR A 311 -9.23 -1.20 -5.14
C TYR A 311 -8.95 -0.94 -3.66
N PHE A 312 -9.14 -1.93 -2.80
CA PHE A 312 -8.64 -1.83 -1.43
C PHE A 312 -7.10 -1.85 -1.42
N LYS A 313 -6.48 -1.06 -0.55
CA LYS A 313 -5.02 -1.10 -0.34
C LYS A 313 -4.55 -2.37 0.37
N ASP A 314 -5.46 -3.09 1.02
CA ASP A 314 -5.23 -4.39 1.63
C ASP A 314 -6.36 -5.34 1.29
N THR A 315 -6.03 -6.46 0.68
CA THR A 315 -7.04 -7.43 0.21
C THR A 315 -7.77 -8.12 1.38
N GLY A 316 -7.15 -8.23 2.55
CA GLY A 316 -7.81 -8.71 3.76
C GLY A 316 -9.04 -7.88 4.15
N LEU A 317 -9.02 -6.57 3.89
CA LEU A 317 -10.20 -5.71 4.11
C LEU A 317 -11.31 -5.97 3.07
N LEU A 318 -10.94 -6.26 1.82
CA LEU A 318 -11.93 -6.70 0.83
C LEU A 318 -12.58 -8.03 1.26
N ILE A 319 -11.78 -8.99 1.73
CA ILE A 319 -12.28 -10.27 2.26
C ILE A 319 -13.21 -10.04 3.46
N ALA A 320 -12.82 -9.18 4.41
CA ALA A 320 -13.62 -8.84 5.58
C ALA A 320 -15.00 -8.25 5.23
N SER A 321 -15.11 -7.60 4.08
CA SER A 321 -16.34 -6.98 3.60
C SER A 321 -17.32 -7.96 2.93
N LEU A 322 -16.89 -9.20 2.70
CA LEU A 322 -17.73 -10.28 2.15
C LEU A 322 -18.50 -10.99 3.27
N ASP A 323 -19.57 -11.71 2.90
CA ASP A 323 -20.27 -12.59 3.83
C ASP A 323 -19.40 -13.81 4.22
N GLU A 324 -19.82 -14.51 5.27
CA GLU A 324 -19.05 -15.60 5.85
C GLU A 324 -18.98 -16.81 4.91
N GLU A 325 -20.08 -17.11 4.22
CA GLU A 325 -20.16 -18.17 3.24
C GLU A 325 -19.23 -17.93 2.04
N ALA A 326 -19.17 -16.70 1.54
CA ALA A 326 -18.25 -16.33 0.46
C ALA A 326 -16.78 -16.48 0.87
N GLN A 327 -16.45 -16.24 2.14
CA GLN A 327 -15.10 -16.44 2.65
C GLN A 327 -14.74 -17.92 2.81
N GLU A 328 -15.69 -18.76 3.23
CA GLU A 328 -15.51 -20.22 3.27
C GLU A 328 -15.32 -20.79 1.86
N ASP A 329 -16.13 -20.35 0.91
CA ASP A 329 -15.98 -20.69 -0.51
C ASP A 329 -14.62 -20.31 -1.08
N LEU A 330 -14.10 -19.13 -0.69
CA LEU A 330 -12.73 -18.69 -1.05
C LEU A 330 -11.67 -19.64 -0.53
N ARG A 331 -11.76 -20.05 0.74
CA ARG A 331 -10.82 -21.00 1.35
C ARG A 331 -10.90 -22.37 0.69
N ALA A 332 -12.11 -22.85 0.41
CA ALA A 332 -12.33 -24.11 -0.27
C ALA A 332 -12.00 -24.07 -1.77
N ASN A 333 -11.65 -22.86 -2.31
CA ASN A 333 -11.45 -22.62 -3.74
C ASN A 333 -12.66 -23.04 -4.60
N GLN A 334 -13.86 -22.92 -4.05
CA GLN A 334 -15.15 -23.31 -4.63
C GLN A 334 -16.01 -22.08 -4.91
N ASN A 335 -16.99 -22.23 -5.79
CA ASN A 335 -18.14 -21.33 -6.06
C ASN A 335 -17.88 -19.83 -6.26
N LEU A 336 -16.65 -19.39 -6.53
CA LEU A 336 -16.29 -18.00 -6.47
C LEU A 336 -16.59 -17.16 -7.71
N GLY A 337 -16.97 -17.78 -8.80
CA GLY A 337 -17.44 -17.11 -10.02
C GLY A 337 -16.85 -15.71 -10.26
N VAL A 338 -17.71 -14.71 -10.08
CA VAL A 338 -17.40 -13.29 -10.32
C VAL A 338 -16.45 -12.70 -9.26
N TYR A 339 -16.58 -13.09 -7.99
CA TYR A 339 -15.73 -12.60 -6.89
C TYR A 339 -14.26 -12.99 -7.05
N LYS A 340 -13.97 -14.15 -7.63
CA LYS A 340 -12.60 -14.63 -7.83
C LYS A 340 -11.80 -13.70 -8.74
N GLY A 341 -12.41 -13.22 -9.82
CA GLY A 341 -11.79 -12.25 -10.71
C GLY A 341 -11.53 -10.90 -10.03
N ALA A 342 -12.49 -10.44 -9.20
CA ALA A 342 -12.36 -9.22 -8.41
C ALA A 342 -11.22 -9.31 -7.40
N LEU A 343 -11.14 -10.44 -6.69
CA LEU A 343 -10.11 -10.69 -5.69
C LEU A 343 -8.71 -10.69 -6.29
N TYR A 344 -8.48 -11.45 -7.36
CA TYR A 344 -7.16 -11.50 -8.01
C TYR A 344 -6.77 -10.14 -8.59
N GLU A 345 -7.69 -9.40 -9.19
CA GLU A 345 -7.39 -8.07 -9.72
C GLU A 345 -7.05 -7.09 -8.60
N ASN A 346 -7.77 -7.13 -7.45
CA ASN A 346 -7.42 -6.34 -6.27
C ASN A 346 -6.05 -6.70 -5.72
N MET A 347 -5.73 -8.00 -5.62
CA MET A 347 -4.43 -8.50 -5.19
C MET A 347 -3.29 -7.99 -6.06
N ILE A 348 -3.48 -8.02 -7.38
CA ILE A 348 -2.47 -7.53 -8.32
C ILE A 348 -2.34 -6.00 -8.22
N ALA A 349 -3.45 -5.27 -8.11
CA ALA A 349 -3.43 -3.82 -7.85
C ALA A 349 -2.65 -3.49 -6.58
N GLU A 350 -2.90 -4.22 -5.49
CA GLU A 350 -2.18 -4.11 -4.23
C GLU A 350 -0.68 -4.39 -4.38
N ALA A 351 -0.31 -5.49 -5.05
CA ALA A 351 1.08 -5.86 -5.29
C ALA A 351 1.83 -4.81 -6.12
N LEU A 352 1.21 -4.28 -7.17
CA LEU A 352 1.78 -3.21 -7.99
C LEU A 352 1.96 -1.92 -7.18
N PHE A 353 0.94 -1.53 -6.41
CA PHE A 353 1.01 -0.35 -5.55
C PHE A 353 2.11 -0.47 -4.50
N LYS A 354 2.18 -1.59 -3.76
CA LYS A 354 3.23 -1.84 -2.74
C LYS A 354 4.63 -1.92 -3.35
N ALA A 355 4.74 -2.30 -4.63
CA ALA A 355 5.99 -2.19 -5.38
C ALA A 355 6.30 -0.75 -5.83
N GLY A 356 5.45 0.24 -5.54
CA GLY A 356 5.61 1.65 -5.93
C GLY A 356 5.37 1.89 -7.41
N LEU A 357 4.49 1.11 -8.04
CA LEU A 357 4.05 1.29 -9.42
C LEU A 357 2.69 2.00 -9.44
N PRO A 358 2.52 3.05 -10.26
CA PRO A 358 1.25 3.73 -10.41
C PRO A 358 0.24 2.82 -11.13
N LEU A 359 -1.03 2.92 -10.75
CA LEU A 359 -2.10 2.11 -11.30
C LEU A 359 -2.81 2.82 -12.44
N PHE A 360 -2.77 2.24 -13.62
CA PHE A 360 -3.52 2.66 -14.81
C PHE A 360 -4.11 1.45 -15.50
N TYR A 361 -5.32 1.60 -16.07
CA TYR A 361 -5.95 0.62 -16.94
C TYR A 361 -6.35 1.26 -18.26
N TYR A 362 -6.74 0.47 -19.25
CA TYR A 362 -7.25 0.98 -20.51
C TYR A 362 -8.54 0.28 -20.91
N LYS A 363 -9.49 1.05 -21.34
CA LYS A 363 -10.73 0.56 -21.96
C LYS A 363 -11.06 1.41 -23.17
N LYS A 364 -10.95 0.82 -24.34
CA LYS A 364 -11.35 1.48 -25.59
C LYS A 364 -12.87 1.55 -25.68
N GLU A 365 -13.40 2.74 -25.96
CA GLU A 365 -14.83 2.94 -26.11
C GLU A 365 -15.37 2.14 -27.31
N ASN A 366 -16.58 1.61 -27.16
CA ASN A 366 -17.27 0.80 -28.18
C ASN A 366 -16.45 -0.40 -28.70
N SER A 367 -15.59 -0.96 -27.86
CA SER A 367 -14.71 -2.09 -28.18
C SER A 367 -14.62 -3.07 -27.03
N SER A 368 -14.26 -4.32 -27.32
CA SER A 368 -13.92 -5.34 -26.33
C SER A 368 -12.46 -5.18 -25.82
N LEU A 369 -11.70 -4.24 -26.35
CA LEU A 369 -10.32 -4.00 -25.94
C LEU A 369 -10.28 -3.35 -24.56
N GLU A 370 -9.86 -4.13 -23.57
CA GLU A 370 -9.63 -3.73 -22.20
C GLU A 370 -8.38 -4.41 -21.67
N GLU A 371 -7.56 -3.66 -20.91
CA GLU A 371 -6.39 -4.17 -20.20
C GLU A 371 -6.44 -3.71 -18.74
N ASP A 372 -6.12 -4.63 -17.83
CA ASP A 372 -6.30 -4.43 -16.41
C ASP A 372 -5.30 -3.44 -15.83
N PHE A 373 -4.02 -3.52 -16.24
CA PHE A 373 -2.98 -2.61 -15.76
C PHE A 373 -1.93 -2.31 -16.82
N PHE A 374 -1.14 -1.25 -16.56
CA PHE A 374 0.01 -0.86 -17.38
C PHE A 374 1.20 -0.54 -16.50
N ILE A 375 2.36 -1.06 -16.87
CA ILE A 375 3.63 -0.80 -16.19
C ILE A 375 4.58 -0.11 -17.18
N ARG A 376 5.21 0.97 -16.73
CA ARG A 376 6.27 1.62 -17.51
C ARG A 376 7.59 0.91 -17.25
N SER A 377 8.25 0.46 -18.31
CA SER A 377 9.70 0.24 -18.39
C SER A 377 10.35 1.43 -19.09
N GLN A 378 11.65 1.62 -19.01
CA GLN A 378 12.38 2.81 -19.53
C GLN A 378 11.70 3.52 -20.72
N HIS A 379 11.63 2.85 -21.87
CA HIS A 379 11.12 3.40 -23.14
C HIS A 379 9.89 2.66 -23.67
N GLU A 380 9.35 1.70 -22.93
CA GLU A 380 8.19 0.92 -23.37
C GLU A 380 7.10 0.91 -22.31
N LEU A 381 5.88 0.67 -22.77
CA LEU A 381 4.69 0.46 -21.98
C LEU A 381 4.30 -1.00 -22.02
N ILE A 382 4.23 -1.65 -20.87
CA ILE A 382 3.92 -3.07 -20.74
C ILE A 382 2.49 -3.21 -20.22
N PRO A 383 1.52 -3.60 -21.06
CA PRO A 383 0.18 -3.98 -20.62
C PRO A 383 0.23 -5.28 -19.83
N LEU A 384 -0.61 -5.36 -18.78
CA LEU A 384 -0.71 -6.49 -17.87
C LEU A 384 -2.16 -6.93 -17.76
N GLU A 385 -2.42 -8.19 -18.10
CA GLU A 385 -3.72 -8.82 -18.05
C GLU A 385 -3.79 -9.85 -16.92
N VAL A 386 -4.86 -9.80 -16.11
CA VAL A 386 -5.12 -10.74 -15.00
C VAL A 386 -6.23 -11.70 -15.42
N LYS A 387 -5.92 -13.00 -15.56
CA LYS A 387 -6.88 -14.01 -16.02
C LYS A 387 -7.11 -15.09 -14.96
N ALA A 388 -8.35 -15.30 -14.58
CA ALA A 388 -8.73 -16.37 -13.66
C ALA A 388 -8.47 -17.80 -14.19
N GLY A 389 -8.20 -17.95 -15.47
CA GLY A 389 -7.91 -19.22 -16.15
C GLY A 389 -6.99 -19.03 -17.36
N ASN A 390 -6.77 -20.09 -18.15
CA ASN A 390 -5.89 -20.09 -19.33
C ASN A 390 -6.48 -19.40 -20.57
N GLY A 391 -7.46 -18.50 -20.41
CA GLY A 391 -8.10 -17.80 -21.51
C GLY A 391 -7.12 -17.08 -22.47
N ALA A 392 -7.55 -16.90 -23.71
CA ALA A 392 -6.75 -16.20 -24.72
C ALA A 392 -6.52 -14.73 -24.36
N ALA A 393 -5.29 -14.25 -24.51
CA ALA A 393 -4.92 -12.85 -24.29
C ALA A 393 -5.18 -12.04 -25.60
N ALA A 394 -6.44 -11.89 -25.96
CA ALA A 394 -6.81 -11.23 -27.23
C ALA A 394 -6.46 -9.73 -27.22
N SER A 395 -6.73 -9.05 -26.11
CA SER A 395 -6.42 -7.63 -25.94
C SER A 395 -4.90 -7.37 -25.99
N LEU A 396 -4.09 -8.16 -25.27
CA LEU A 396 -2.62 -8.06 -25.32
C LEU A 396 -2.09 -8.22 -26.76
N ARG A 397 -2.58 -9.25 -27.49
CA ARG A 397 -2.19 -9.44 -28.89
C ARG A 397 -2.56 -8.27 -29.77
N GLN A 398 -3.75 -7.70 -29.57
CA GLN A 398 -4.21 -6.55 -30.34
C GLN A 398 -3.34 -5.32 -30.06
N LEU A 399 -2.96 -5.07 -28.81
CA LEU A 399 -2.08 -3.96 -28.45
C LEU A 399 -0.67 -4.13 -29.04
N ILE A 400 -0.08 -5.32 -28.93
CA ILE A 400 1.28 -5.60 -29.40
C ILE A 400 1.38 -5.55 -30.95
N LYS A 401 0.36 -6.04 -31.64
CA LYS A 401 0.40 -6.13 -33.14
C LYS A 401 -0.03 -4.84 -33.82
N ASN A 402 -0.71 -3.93 -33.14
CA ASN A 402 -1.24 -2.73 -33.80
C ASN A 402 -0.22 -1.57 -33.73
N PRO A 403 0.29 -1.10 -34.85
CA PRO A 403 1.32 -0.06 -34.91
C PRO A 403 0.91 1.28 -34.30
N ASN A 404 -0.40 1.51 -34.10
CA ASN A 404 -0.88 2.71 -33.41
C ASN A 404 -0.48 2.76 -31.91
N TYR A 405 -0.12 1.61 -31.33
CA TYR A 405 0.37 1.52 -29.96
C TYR A 405 1.89 1.34 -29.92
N GLY A 406 2.62 2.31 -30.49
CA GLY A 406 4.04 2.23 -30.78
C GLY A 406 4.95 1.99 -29.56
N ASP A 407 4.51 2.33 -28.36
CA ASP A 407 5.28 2.11 -27.12
C ASP A 407 5.10 0.67 -26.55
N ILE A 408 4.25 -0.18 -27.17
CA ILE A 408 3.91 -1.50 -26.67
C ILE A 408 4.51 -2.59 -27.57
N HIS A 409 5.56 -3.26 -27.09
CA HIS A 409 6.25 -4.33 -27.82
C HIS A 409 6.06 -5.72 -27.21
N ARG A 410 5.70 -5.76 -25.93
CA ARG A 410 5.43 -6.98 -25.17
C ARG A 410 4.30 -6.77 -24.18
N GLY A 411 3.75 -7.86 -23.63
CA GLY A 411 2.74 -7.83 -22.61
C GLY A 411 2.98 -8.91 -21.54
N ILE A 412 2.40 -8.72 -20.38
CA ILE A 412 2.47 -9.68 -19.27
C ILE A 412 1.06 -10.21 -18.99
N LYS A 413 0.96 -11.51 -18.80
CA LYS A 413 -0.25 -12.20 -18.41
C LYS A 413 -0.04 -12.89 -17.07
N LEU A 414 -0.83 -12.53 -16.07
CA LEU A 414 -0.84 -13.18 -14.76
C LEU A 414 -1.97 -14.20 -14.70
N VAL A 415 -1.62 -15.43 -14.36
CA VAL A 415 -2.55 -16.58 -14.38
C VAL A 415 -2.28 -17.53 -13.22
N ARG A 416 -3.15 -18.53 -13.08
CA ARG A 416 -2.90 -19.68 -12.20
C ARG A 416 -1.88 -20.68 -12.78
N GLY A 417 -1.53 -20.55 -14.06
CA GLY A 417 -0.58 -21.44 -14.75
C GLY A 417 0.89 -21.08 -14.52
N ASN A 418 1.77 -21.88 -15.09
CA ASN A 418 3.22 -21.76 -14.95
C ASN A 418 3.83 -20.72 -15.90
N ILE A 419 5.15 -20.46 -15.77
CA ILE A 419 5.91 -19.53 -16.61
C ILE A 419 5.91 -19.99 -18.06
N GLY A 420 5.77 -19.03 -18.98
CA GLY A 420 5.86 -19.24 -20.42
C GLY A 420 5.97 -17.94 -21.19
N CYS A 421 6.37 -18.03 -22.44
CA CYS A 421 6.38 -16.89 -23.36
C CYS A 421 5.89 -17.34 -24.74
N ARG A 422 4.95 -16.59 -25.29
CA ARG A 422 4.47 -16.81 -26.66
C ARG A 422 4.07 -15.47 -27.31
N GLU A 423 4.54 -15.19 -28.51
CA GLU A 423 4.19 -13.98 -29.28
C GLU A 423 4.43 -12.68 -28.48
N ASN A 424 5.55 -12.56 -27.77
CA ASN A 424 5.90 -11.46 -26.88
C ASN A 424 4.93 -11.27 -25.69
N ILE A 425 4.13 -12.28 -25.37
CA ILE A 425 3.30 -12.32 -24.17
C ILE A 425 3.98 -13.24 -23.16
N TYR A 426 4.46 -12.63 -22.07
CA TYR A 426 5.09 -13.32 -20.95
C TYR A 426 4.03 -13.72 -19.94
N THR A 427 3.96 -15.00 -19.63
CA THR A 427 2.99 -15.54 -18.67
C THR A 427 3.68 -15.88 -17.38
N PHE A 428 3.14 -15.40 -16.27
CA PHE A 428 3.64 -15.69 -14.93
C PHE A 428 2.51 -16.11 -13.99
N PRO A 429 2.80 -16.98 -13.00
CA PRO A 429 1.88 -17.22 -11.89
C PRO A 429 1.55 -15.94 -11.13
N TYR A 430 0.37 -15.85 -10.52
CA TYR A 430 -0.04 -14.68 -9.72
C TYR A 430 0.94 -14.34 -8.60
N PHE A 431 1.52 -15.36 -7.95
CA PHE A 431 2.48 -15.17 -6.87
C PHE A 431 3.77 -14.45 -7.30
N CYS A 432 4.02 -14.30 -8.60
CA CYS A 432 5.12 -13.50 -9.13
C CYS A 432 4.82 -11.99 -9.21
N ALA A 433 3.58 -11.56 -8.95
CA ALA A 433 3.18 -10.16 -9.16
C ALA A 433 4.02 -9.15 -8.37
N PHE A 434 4.41 -9.46 -7.13
CA PHE A 434 5.23 -8.58 -6.29
C PHE A 434 6.67 -8.41 -6.80
N LEU A 435 7.14 -9.31 -7.67
CA LEU A 435 8.47 -9.27 -8.29
C LEU A 435 8.49 -8.53 -9.63
N LEU A 436 7.35 -8.13 -10.19
CA LEU A 436 7.28 -7.54 -11.53
C LEU A 436 8.16 -6.30 -11.68
N LYS A 437 8.26 -5.44 -10.66
CA LYS A 437 9.14 -4.26 -10.72
C LYS A 437 10.62 -4.65 -10.84
N ARG A 438 11.06 -5.67 -10.09
CA ARG A 438 12.44 -6.21 -10.15
C ARG A 438 12.69 -6.89 -11.49
N TYR A 439 11.75 -7.70 -11.96
CA TYR A 439 11.81 -8.36 -13.26
C TYR A 439 11.97 -7.34 -14.40
N ILE A 440 11.12 -6.31 -14.45
CA ILE A 440 11.14 -5.30 -15.50
C ILE A 440 12.43 -4.46 -15.46
N LYS A 441 12.94 -4.14 -14.27
CA LYS A 441 14.24 -3.46 -14.13
C LYS A 441 15.38 -4.32 -14.72
N GLY A 442 15.35 -5.63 -14.51
CA GLY A 442 16.34 -6.56 -15.06
C GLY A 442 16.28 -6.71 -16.59
N LEU A 443 15.13 -6.43 -17.22
CA LEU A 443 15.02 -6.41 -18.68
C LEU A 443 15.66 -5.17 -19.35
N ALA A 444 15.91 -4.14 -18.56
CA ALA A 444 16.44 -2.86 -19.02
C ALA A 444 17.98 -2.78 -18.94
N MET A 445 18.61 -3.79 -18.37
CA MET A 445 20.08 -3.99 -18.32
C MET A 445 20.52 -4.91 -19.46
#